data_d722f6d6ad87586482cb09f5a9105fc6
#
_entry.id   d722f6d6ad87586482cb09f5a9105fc6
#
_cell.length_a   1.000
_cell.length_b   1.000
_cell.length_c   1.000
_cell.angle_alpha   90.00
_cell.angle_beta   90.00
_cell.angle_gamma   90.00
#
_symmetry.space_group_name_H-M   'P 1'
#
loop_
_entity.id
_entity.type
_entity.pdbx_description
1 polymer ?
#
loop_
_entity_poly.entity_id
_entity_poly.type
_entity_poly.pdbx_seq_one_letter_code
_entity_poly.pdbx_strand_id
1 'polypeptide(L)'
;MNTKKYTEANRKAWNQVMPYHKKAMDKKWDTMYAYPNFVYQKNPELGELEKIGFKDKNIAHLSCNNGIELMSLKRLGANYCVGFDISDNAIDEAKKRAAKFKIDCEFIRTDVLEISEKFHGKFNLVYITIGALSWIPDKKNILKKHPTCLLMVV
;
A
#
# COMPACT_ATOMS: atom_id res chain seq x y z
N MET A 1 -1.44 -25.31 -7.21
CA MET A 1 -1.11 -24.78 -5.87
C MET A 1 -2.38 -24.17 -5.25
N ASN A 2 -2.71 -24.47 -4.01
CA ASN A 2 -3.90 -23.90 -3.36
C ASN A 2 -3.55 -22.47 -2.87
N THR A 3 -3.70 -21.50 -3.74
CA THR A 3 -3.36 -20.09 -3.52
C THR A 3 -4.08 -19.53 -2.28
N LYS A 4 -5.35 -19.89 -2.08
CA LYS A 4 -6.15 -19.40 -0.97
C LYS A 4 -5.64 -19.88 0.40
N LYS A 5 -5.18 -21.11 0.49
CA LYS A 5 -4.55 -21.64 1.72
C LYS A 5 -3.27 -20.87 2.05
N TYR A 6 -2.49 -20.52 1.01
CA TYR A 6 -1.25 -19.75 1.18
C TYR A 6 -1.53 -18.32 1.64
N THR A 7 -2.45 -17.62 0.98
CA THR A 7 -2.76 -16.23 1.33
C THR A 7 -3.41 -16.11 2.71
N GLU A 8 -4.24 -17.07 3.13
CA GLU A 8 -4.80 -17.10 4.49
C GLU A 8 -3.72 -17.37 5.57
N ALA A 9 -2.72 -18.19 5.27
CA ALA A 9 -1.56 -18.36 6.16
C ALA A 9 -0.78 -17.05 6.31
N ASN A 10 -0.56 -16.31 5.21
CA ASN A 10 0.06 -14.99 5.22
C ASN A 10 -0.76 -14.00 6.07
N ARG A 11 -2.08 -13.97 5.89
CA ARG A 11 -2.96 -13.12 6.69
C ARG A 11 -2.80 -13.35 8.19
N LYS A 12 -2.82 -14.62 8.61
CA LYS A 12 -2.62 -14.98 10.03
C LYS A 12 -1.25 -14.53 10.54
N ALA A 13 -0.19 -14.80 9.77
CA ALA A 13 1.17 -14.44 10.14
C ALA A 13 1.31 -12.91 10.31
N TRP A 14 0.83 -12.14 9.33
CA TRP A 14 0.89 -10.67 9.39
C TRP A 14 0.05 -10.10 10.53
N ASN A 15 -1.15 -10.64 10.79
CA ASN A 15 -1.96 -10.21 11.93
C ASN A 15 -1.27 -10.49 13.28
N GLN A 16 -0.47 -11.55 13.40
CA GLN A 16 0.32 -11.83 14.60
C GLN A 16 1.50 -10.87 14.77
N VAL A 17 2.15 -10.46 13.67
CA VAL A 17 3.36 -9.62 13.69
C VAL A 17 3.03 -8.13 13.85
N MET A 18 1.92 -7.65 13.28
CA MET A 18 1.57 -6.23 13.26
C MET A 18 1.55 -5.56 14.65
N PRO A 19 1.03 -6.15 15.74
CA PRO A 19 1.09 -5.53 17.06
C PRO A 19 2.52 -5.24 17.55
N TYR A 20 3.49 -6.09 17.19
CA TYR A 20 4.90 -5.88 17.54
C TYR A 20 5.51 -4.74 16.72
N HIS A 21 5.24 -4.71 15.42
CA HIS A 21 5.64 -3.61 14.54
C HIS A 21 5.06 -2.28 15.03
N LYS A 22 3.79 -2.27 15.38
CA LYS A 22 3.13 -1.10 15.93
C LYS A 22 3.82 -0.63 17.21
N LYS A 23 4.02 -1.52 18.19
CA LYS A 23 4.68 -1.18 19.46
C LYS A 23 6.07 -0.58 19.23
N ALA A 24 6.83 -1.09 18.25
CA ALA A 24 8.17 -0.62 17.94
C ALA A 24 8.22 0.73 17.22
N MET A 25 7.23 1.02 16.35
CA MET A 25 7.33 2.08 15.36
C MET A 25 6.24 3.16 15.43
N ASP A 26 5.10 2.90 16.12
CA ASP A 26 3.92 3.78 16.09
C ASP A 26 4.26 5.22 16.50
N LYS A 27 4.94 5.38 17.64
CA LYS A 27 5.38 6.69 18.14
C LYS A 27 6.28 7.42 17.14
N LYS A 28 7.19 6.70 16.49
CA LYS A 28 8.08 7.25 15.46
C LYS A 28 7.28 7.76 14.27
N TRP A 29 6.37 6.94 13.74
CA TRP A 29 5.55 7.31 12.58
C TRP A 29 4.62 8.48 12.91
N ASP A 30 3.99 8.46 14.07
CA ASP A 30 3.12 9.55 14.52
C ASP A 30 3.90 10.87 14.66
N THR A 31 5.10 10.82 15.21
CA THR A 31 5.97 12.00 15.30
C THR A 31 6.34 12.52 13.90
N MET A 32 6.72 11.64 12.97
CA MET A 32 7.13 12.03 11.62
C MET A 32 5.95 12.59 10.82
N TYR A 33 4.78 11.94 10.89
CA TYR A 33 3.56 12.40 10.20
C TYR A 33 2.94 13.68 10.79
N ALA A 34 3.30 14.06 12.02
CA ALA A 34 2.94 15.36 12.57
C ALA A 34 3.57 16.54 11.78
N TYR A 35 4.68 16.30 11.09
CA TYR A 35 5.29 17.30 10.19
C TYR A 35 4.59 17.26 8.82
N PRO A 36 3.95 18.37 8.36
CA PRO A 36 3.21 18.38 7.10
C PRO A 36 4.04 18.00 5.87
N ASN A 37 5.32 18.34 5.87
CA ASN A 37 6.25 18.11 4.77
C ASN A 37 7.03 16.78 4.87
N PHE A 38 6.63 15.91 5.80
CA PHE A 38 7.29 14.61 5.92
C PHE A 38 7.03 13.75 4.69
N VAL A 39 8.11 13.24 4.09
CA VAL A 39 8.14 12.30 2.98
C VAL A 39 8.77 11.01 3.44
N TYR A 40 8.07 9.89 3.26
CA TYR A 40 8.60 8.57 3.63
C TYR A 40 9.60 8.05 2.61
N GLN A 41 9.26 8.14 1.32
CA GLN A 41 10.12 7.68 0.23
C GLN A 41 11.42 8.48 0.20
N LYS A 42 12.51 7.77 -0.10
CA LYS A 42 13.85 8.35 -0.27
C LYS A 42 14.39 7.99 -1.65
N ASN A 43 15.47 8.63 -2.05
CA ASN A 43 16.17 8.22 -3.26
C ASN A 43 16.86 6.85 -3.07
N PRO A 44 16.87 5.98 -4.10
CA PRO A 44 16.43 6.27 -5.48
C PRO A 44 14.91 6.17 -5.72
N GLU A 45 14.13 5.61 -4.81
CA GLU A 45 12.70 5.32 -4.98
C GLU A 45 11.88 6.57 -5.33
N LEU A 46 12.05 7.66 -4.59
CA LEU A 46 11.32 8.91 -4.86
C LEU A 46 11.65 9.46 -6.24
N GLY A 47 12.93 9.41 -6.64
CA GLY A 47 13.35 9.87 -7.98
C GLY A 47 12.72 9.05 -9.12
N GLU A 48 12.55 7.74 -8.94
CA GLU A 48 11.87 6.90 -9.95
C GLU A 48 10.37 7.21 -10.00
N LEU A 49 9.72 7.42 -8.86
CA LEU A 49 8.32 7.85 -8.81
C LEU A 49 8.10 9.21 -9.49
N GLU A 50 9.01 10.15 -9.29
CA GLU A 50 8.97 11.47 -9.96
C GLU A 50 9.14 11.36 -11.46
N LYS A 51 10.04 10.51 -11.96
CA LYS A 51 10.20 10.23 -13.40
C LYS A 51 8.94 9.65 -14.03
N ILE A 52 8.26 8.75 -13.31
CA ILE A 52 6.97 8.17 -13.72
C ILE A 52 5.87 9.24 -13.75
N GLY A 53 6.00 10.29 -12.96
CA GLY A 53 5.02 11.37 -12.90
C GLY A 53 3.77 10.95 -12.12
N PHE A 54 3.91 10.57 -10.86
CA PHE A 54 2.83 10.09 -10.01
C PHE A 54 1.87 11.19 -9.51
N LYS A 55 2.27 12.46 -9.57
CA LYS A 55 1.42 13.60 -9.20
C LYS A 55 0.15 13.62 -10.05
N ASP A 56 -0.97 13.97 -9.44
CA ASP A 56 -2.31 13.96 -10.04
C ASP A 56 -2.78 12.60 -10.56
N LYS A 57 -2.03 11.51 -10.29
CA LYS A 57 -2.41 10.15 -10.67
C LYS A 57 -3.22 9.46 -9.59
N ASN A 58 -4.11 8.56 -10.04
CA ASN A 58 -4.78 7.61 -9.17
C ASN A 58 -3.86 6.42 -8.91
N ILE A 59 -3.59 6.13 -7.64
CA ILE A 59 -2.61 5.12 -7.23
C ILE A 59 -3.28 3.99 -6.45
N ALA A 60 -3.02 2.75 -6.86
CA ALA A 60 -3.28 1.56 -6.05
C ALA A 60 -1.95 1.09 -5.42
N HIS A 61 -1.89 0.99 -4.10
CA HIS A 61 -0.76 0.37 -3.40
C HIS A 61 -1.15 -1.04 -2.96
N LEU A 62 -0.55 -2.04 -3.58
CA LEU A 62 -0.81 -3.45 -3.28
C LEU A 62 0.12 -3.94 -2.17
N SER A 63 -0.44 -4.67 -1.20
CA SER A 63 0.24 -5.07 0.05
C SER A 63 0.78 -3.86 0.79
N CYS A 64 -0.10 -2.88 1.04
CA CYS A 64 0.26 -1.54 1.52
C CYS A 64 0.66 -1.50 2.99
N ASN A 65 0.58 -2.62 3.71
CA ASN A 65 0.87 -2.69 5.14
C ASN A 65 0.06 -1.61 5.91
N ASN A 66 0.70 -0.84 6.79
CA ASN A 66 0.08 0.23 7.57
C ASN A 66 -0.06 1.57 6.82
N GLY A 67 0.08 1.58 5.50
CA GLY A 67 -0.24 2.68 4.60
C GLY A 67 0.72 3.86 4.59
N ILE A 68 1.84 3.79 5.28
CA ILE A 68 2.80 4.91 5.43
C ILE A 68 3.27 5.42 4.07
N GLU A 69 3.67 4.51 3.17
CA GLU A 69 4.17 4.87 1.84
C GLU A 69 3.08 5.58 1.02
N LEU A 70 1.86 5.02 1.00
CA LEU A 70 0.76 5.60 0.22
C LEU A 70 0.32 6.97 0.75
N MET A 71 0.25 7.13 2.07
CA MET A 71 -0.07 8.43 2.67
C MET A 71 0.97 9.49 2.33
N SER A 72 2.25 9.11 2.20
CA SER A 72 3.32 10.00 1.75
C SER A 72 3.11 10.43 0.30
N LEU A 73 2.79 9.50 -0.61
CA LEU A 73 2.48 9.82 -2.00
C LEU A 73 1.27 10.75 -2.14
N LYS A 74 0.24 10.54 -1.30
CA LYS A 74 -0.92 11.45 -1.26
C LYS A 74 -0.51 12.87 -0.88
N ARG A 75 0.32 13.04 0.14
CA ARG A 75 0.85 14.36 0.54
C ARG A 75 1.69 15.02 -0.55
N LEU A 76 2.37 14.22 -1.37
CA LEU A 76 3.20 14.70 -2.48
C LEU A 76 2.39 15.04 -3.74
N GLY A 77 1.07 14.90 -3.72
CA GLY A 77 0.18 15.32 -4.78
C GLY A 77 -0.43 14.21 -5.62
N ALA A 78 -0.39 12.95 -5.19
CA ALA A 78 -1.21 11.92 -5.81
C ALA A 78 -2.71 12.24 -5.64
N ASN A 79 -3.53 11.88 -6.63
CA ASN A 79 -4.96 12.21 -6.64
C ASN A 79 -5.77 11.22 -5.78
N TYR A 80 -6.30 10.17 -6.34
CA TYR A 80 -7.04 9.14 -5.61
C TYR A 80 -6.11 8.00 -5.19
N CYS A 81 -6.03 7.73 -3.90
CA CYS A 81 -5.10 6.76 -3.32
C CYS A 81 -5.84 5.66 -2.59
N VAL A 82 -5.64 4.41 -3.02
CA VAL A 82 -6.22 3.23 -2.37
C VAL A 82 -5.13 2.23 -2.01
N GLY A 83 -5.05 1.87 -0.74
CA GLY A 83 -4.17 0.81 -0.24
C GLY A 83 -4.94 -0.50 -0.02
N PHE A 84 -4.38 -1.59 -0.50
CA PHE A 84 -4.92 -2.95 -0.33
C PHE A 84 -3.94 -3.80 0.47
N ASP A 85 -4.41 -4.44 1.52
CA ASP A 85 -3.61 -5.39 2.29
C ASP A 85 -4.47 -6.53 2.82
N ILE A 86 -3.86 -7.68 3.03
CA ILE A 86 -4.55 -8.87 3.55
C ILE A 86 -4.69 -8.83 5.08
N SER A 87 -3.83 -8.09 5.79
CA SER A 87 -3.81 -7.98 7.24
C SER A 87 -4.89 -7.02 7.75
N ASP A 88 -5.77 -7.52 8.60
CA ASP A 88 -6.79 -6.73 9.28
C ASP A 88 -6.13 -5.64 10.16
N ASN A 89 -5.10 -6.03 10.92
CA ASN A 89 -4.40 -5.14 11.84
C ASN A 89 -3.64 -4.03 11.11
N ALA A 90 -3.03 -4.33 9.96
CA ALA A 90 -2.34 -3.34 9.14
C ALA A 90 -3.31 -2.29 8.58
N ILE A 91 -4.45 -2.74 8.05
CA ILE A 91 -5.48 -1.85 7.51
C ILE A 91 -6.12 -0.98 8.60
N ASP A 92 -6.38 -1.54 9.77
CA ASP A 92 -6.92 -0.76 10.90
C ASP A 92 -5.94 0.33 11.35
N GLU A 93 -4.65 0.03 11.40
CA GLU A 93 -3.62 1.01 11.70
C GLU A 93 -3.53 2.10 10.63
N ALA A 94 -3.56 1.72 9.34
CA ALA A 94 -3.54 2.65 8.23
C ALA A 94 -4.73 3.63 8.27
N LYS A 95 -5.95 3.13 8.49
CA LYS A 95 -7.16 3.94 8.62
C LYS A 95 -7.09 4.92 9.78
N LYS A 96 -6.65 4.46 10.96
CA LYS A 96 -6.52 5.30 12.16
C LYS A 96 -5.51 6.43 11.93
N ARG A 97 -4.36 6.11 11.30
CA ARG A 97 -3.33 7.11 11.01
C ARG A 97 -3.77 8.12 9.95
N ALA A 98 -4.40 7.66 8.87
CA ALA A 98 -4.95 8.53 7.84
C ALA A 98 -5.97 9.52 8.42
N ALA A 99 -6.90 9.03 9.26
CA ALA A 99 -7.87 9.87 9.94
C ALA A 99 -7.20 10.86 10.91
N LYS A 100 -6.23 10.42 11.72
CA LYS A 100 -5.50 11.25 12.67
C LYS A 100 -4.80 12.43 11.99
N PHE A 101 -4.20 12.21 10.83
CA PHE A 101 -3.43 13.23 10.10
C PHE A 101 -4.21 13.86 8.95
N LYS A 102 -5.51 13.56 8.82
CA LYS A 102 -6.42 14.09 7.79
C LYS A 102 -5.87 13.88 6.37
N ILE A 103 -5.33 12.69 6.11
CA ILE A 103 -4.81 12.30 4.81
C ILE A 103 -5.88 11.47 4.09
N ASP A 104 -6.37 11.97 2.96
CA ASP A 104 -7.44 11.34 2.19
C ASP A 104 -6.92 10.15 1.37
N CYS A 105 -6.78 9.01 2.06
CA CYS A 105 -6.46 7.71 1.47
C CYS A 105 -7.52 6.68 1.89
N GLU A 106 -7.95 5.85 0.95
CA GLU A 106 -8.81 4.70 1.23
C GLU A 106 -7.94 3.47 1.53
N PHE A 107 -8.32 2.68 2.53
CA PHE A 107 -7.62 1.43 2.88
C PHE A 107 -8.61 0.28 2.97
N ILE A 108 -8.32 -0.81 2.24
CA ILE A 108 -9.23 -1.94 2.07
C ILE A 108 -8.53 -3.24 2.42
N ARG A 109 -9.12 -3.98 3.39
CA ARG A 109 -8.68 -5.33 3.71
C ARG A 109 -9.13 -6.29 2.61
N THR A 110 -8.19 -6.81 1.84
CA THR A 110 -8.45 -7.82 0.80
C THR A 110 -7.17 -8.57 0.44
N ASP A 111 -7.32 -9.78 -0.09
CA ASP A 111 -6.24 -10.41 -0.84
C ASP A 111 -6.04 -9.63 -2.15
N VAL A 112 -4.81 -9.26 -2.46
CA VAL A 112 -4.49 -8.51 -3.70
C VAL A 112 -4.81 -9.31 -4.98
N LEU A 113 -4.98 -10.62 -4.87
CA LEU A 113 -5.45 -11.48 -5.95
C LEU A 113 -6.99 -11.46 -6.10
N GLU A 114 -7.73 -10.92 -5.12
CA GLU A 114 -9.19 -10.89 -5.06
C GLU A 114 -9.75 -9.45 -5.03
N ILE A 115 -8.99 -8.46 -5.49
CA ILE A 115 -9.47 -7.06 -5.55
C ILE A 115 -10.74 -6.99 -6.41
N SER A 116 -11.77 -6.34 -5.86
CA SER A 116 -13.08 -6.20 -6.50
C SER A 116 -12.99 -5.51 -7.86
N GLU A 117 -13.78 -5.99 -8.82
CA GLU A 117 -13.87 -5.45 -10.19
C GLU A 117 -14.27 -3.97 -10.23
N LYS A 118 -14.94 -3.46 -9.18
CA LYS A 118 -15.26 -2.03 -9.08
C LYS A 118 -14.05 -1.11 -9.15
N PHE A 119 -12.83 -1.64 -8.92
CA PHE A 119 -11.58 -0.91 -9.00
C PHE A 119 -10.86 -1.04 -10.35
N HIS A 120 -11.35 -1.88 -11.26
CA HIS A 120 -10.74 -2.05 -12.57
C HIS A 120 -10.76 -0.72 -13.36
N GLY A 121 -9.64 -0.38 -13.96
CA GLY A 121 -9.48 0.84 -14.76
C GLY A 121 -9.46 2.16 -13.98
N LYS A 122 -9.55 2.14 -12.65
CA LYS A 122 -9.58 3.37 -11.84
C LYS A 122 -8.20 3.96 -11.54
N PHE A 123 -7.14 3.19 -11.70
CA PHE A 123 -5.79 3.59 -11.34
C PHE A 123 -4.92 3.85 -12.57
N ASN A 124 -4.05 4.82 -12.47
CA ASN A 124 -3.01 5.12 -13.46
C ASN A 124 -1.70 4.44 -13.11
N LEU A 125 -1.46 4.23 -11.80
CA LEU A 125 -0.25 3.63 -11.26
C LEU A 125 -0.62 2.52 -10.26
N VAL A 126 -0.02 1.36 -10.42
CA VAL A 126 0.00 0.30 -9.40
C VAL A 126 1.39 0.27 -8.77
N TYR A 127 1.44 0.47 -7.47
CA TYR A 127 2.67 0.54 -6.69
C TYR A 127 2.76 -0.69 -5.79
N ILE A 128 3.92 -1.36 -5.81
CA ILE A 128 4.22 -2.53 -4.97
C ILE A 128 5.65 -2.41 -4.49
N THR A 129 5.89 -2.56 -3.19
CA THR A 129 7.26 -2.63 -2.67
C THR A 129 7.87 -4.02 -2.89
N ILE A 130 9.18 -4.09 -3.10
CA ILE A 130 9.89 -5.33 -3.42
C ILE A 130 9.72 -6.39 -2.31
N GLY A 131 9.70 -5.95 -1.05
CA GLY A 131 9.45 -6.82 0.09
C GLY A 131 8.09 -7.51 0.05
N ALA A 132 7.07 -6.85 -0.51
CA ALA A 132 5.73 -7.39 -0.64
C ALA A 132 5.62 -8.49 -1.71
N LEU A 133 6.41 -8.41 -2.78
CA LEU A 133 6.34 -9.38 -3.89
C LEU A 133 6.64 -10.82 -3.46
N SER A 134 7.48 -11.02 -2.44
CA SER A 134 7.80 -12.37 -1.95
C SER A 134 6.60 -13.07 -1.30
N TRP A 135 5.63 -12.33 -0.83
CA TRP A 135 4.41 -12.83 -0.18
C TRP A 135 3.27 -13.13 -1.15
N ILE A 136 3.40 -12.74 -2.42
CA ILE A 136 2.37 -12.92 -3.43
C ILE A 136 2.64 -14.20 -4.22
N PRO A 137 1.78 -15.24 -4.10
CA PRO A 137 2.02 -16.53 -4.74
C PRO A 137 1.84 -16.53 -6.24
N ASP A 138 0.95 -15.68 -6.79
CA ASP A 138 0.66 -15.58 -8.22
C ASP A 138 0.86 -14.15 -8.75
N LYS A 139 2.12 -13.80 -8.96
CA LYS A 139 2.53 -12.48 -9.47
C LYS A 139 2.03 -12.21 -10.89
N LYS A 140 1.92 -13.26 -11.72
CA LYS A 140 1.45 -13.13 -13.11
C LYS A 140 -0.01 -12.70 -13.19
N ASN A 141 -0.81 -13.11 -12.24
CA ASN A 141 -2.23 -12.75 -12.19
C ASN A 141 -2.44 -11.26 -11.87
N ILE A 142 -1.59 -10.68 -11.02
CA ILE A 142 -1.65 -9.23 -10.74
C ILE A 142 -1.40 -8.42 -12.01
N LEU A 143 -0.36 -8.76 -12.78
CA LEU A 143 -0.03 -8.08 -14.03
C LEU A 143 -1.17 -8.15 -15.05
N LYS A 144 -1.85 -9.30 -15.14
CA LYS A 144 -3.00 -9.49 -16.03
C LYS A 144 -4.22 -8.67 -15.61
N LYS A 145 -4.44 -8.49 -14.32
CA LYS A 145 -5.60 -7.74 -13.79
C LYS A 145 -5.47 -6.22 -13.96
N HIS A 146 -4.27 -5.71 -14.16
CA HIS A 146 -3.98 -4.27 -14.29
C HIS A 146 -3.20 -3.94 -15.58
N PRO A 147 -3.66 -4.37 -16.78
CA PRO A 147 -2.88 -4.28 -18.01
C PRO A 147 -2.66 -2.85 -18.51
N THR A 148 -3.50 -1.90 -18.06
CA THR A 148 -3.45 -0.49 -18.48
C THR A 148 -2.76 0.42 -17.47
N CYS A 149 -2.31 -0.13 -16.34
CA CYS A 149 -1.64 0.64 -15.29
C CYS A 149 -0.14 0.48 -15.42
N LEU A 150 0.59 1.56 -15.17
CA LEU A 150 2.03 1.48 -14.98
C LEU A 150 2.31 0.75 -13.66
N LEU A 151 3.01 -0.38 -13.73
CA LEU A 151 3.43 -1.12 -12.54
C LEU A 151 4.80 -0.64 -12.09
N MET A 152 4.86 -0.09 -10.88
CA MET A 152 6.13 0.22 -10.23
C MET A 152 6.41 -0.78 -9.11
N VAL A 153 7.58 -1.40 -9.16
CA VAL A 153 8.13 -2.28 -8.12
C VAL A 153 9.40 -1.64 -7.58
N VAL A 154 9.43 -1.37 -6.29
CA VAL A 154 10.55 -0.72 -5.58
C VAL A 154 10.96 -1.52 -4.37
#